data_a7541a384c72cea5a00f5985141c3a51
#
_entry.id   a7541a384c72cea5a00f5985141c3a51
#
_cell.length_a   1.000
_cell.length_b   1.000
_cell.length_c   1.000
_cell.angle_alpha   90.00
_cell.angle_beta   90.00
_cell.angle_gamma   90.00
#
_symmetry.space_group_name_H-M   'P 1'
#
loop_
_entity.id
_entity.type
_entity.pdbx_description
1 polymer ?
#
loop_
_entity_poly.entity_id
_entity_poly.type
_entity_poly.pdbx_seq_one_letter_code
_entity_poly.pdbx_strand_id
1 'polypeptide(L)'
;DPTVVMRVTPQPLPTNPPAYWPLRMRGTSFDHYEAGHWTRRLDVRERLVDIGERFMLRRRPLDGDIHLSVIVDPLDEPVVFLPERTVAVDVAPRVSNGVIVFRSLELRSGLDLRYLEPDGLPFAYEAIAAPDDASNAARDSIWVRPGLGLQLSEREAPAYLQLPAGQERIEALAREVVGDATTPAVMARRVERYLRDSGTFAYTLAQPDTTGRDPLHVFLFEARAGHCEYFSTAMAVM
;
A
#
# COMPACT_ATOMS: atom_id res chain seq x y z
N ASP A 1 -8.38 24.17 4.61
CA ASP A 1 -9.56 23.69 3.86
C ASP A 1 -9.30 22.24 3.46
N PRO A 2 -10.12 21.28 3.91
CA PRO A 2 -9.89 19.87 3.53
C PRO A 2 -10.18 19.71 2.04
N THR A 3 -9.13 19.61 1.23
CA THR A 3 -9.25 19.32 -0.19
C THR A 3 -9.58 17.85 -0.38
N VAL A 4 -10.71 17.55 -1.00
CA VAL A 4 -11.07 16.19 -1.38
C VAL A 4 -10.20 15.79 -2.57
N VAL A 5 -9.34 14.80 -2.40
CA VAL A 5 -8.45 14.30 -3.46
C VAL A 5 -8.96 12.99 -4.08
N MET A 6 -9.88 12.30 -3.40
CA MET A 6 -10.41 11.01 -3.85
C MET A 6 -11.83 10.79 -3.33
N ARG A 7 -12.68 10.20 -4.17
CA ARG A 7 -14.03 9.72 -3.81
C ARG A 7 -14.13 8.24 -4.09
N VAL A 8 -14.59 7.49 -3.11
CA VAL A 8 -14.79 6.03 -3.23
C VAL A 8 -16.23 5.70 -2.91
N THR A 9 -16.88 4.99 -3.82
CA THR A 9 -18.29 4.63 -3.70
C THR A 9 -18.46 3.13 -3.93
N PRO A 10 -19.01 2.36 -2.97
CA PRO A 10 -19.30 0.95 -3.19
C PRO A 10 -20.43 0.75 -4.21
N GLN A 11 -20.34 -0.34 -4.95
CA GLN A 11 -21.32 -0.73 -5.96
C GLN A 11 -21.80 -2.19 -5.69
N PRO A 12 -23.10 -2.44 -5.50
CA PRO A 12 -24.17 -1.43 -5.34
C PRO A 12 -24.01 -0.65 -4.04
N LEU A 13 -24.63 0.54 -4.00
CA LEU A 13 -24.68 1.32 -2.77
C LEU A 13 -25.39 0.49 -1.68
N PRO A 14 -24.79 0.34 -0.48
CA PRO A 14 -25.44 -0.35 0.61
C PRO A 14 -26.72 0.39 1.03
N THR A 15 -27.79 -0.36 1.26
CA THR A 15 -29.10 0.19 1.68
C THR A 15 -28.99 0.89 3.04
N ASN A 16 -28.08 0.45 3.89
CA ASN A 16 -27.80 1.05 5.19
C ASN A 16 -26.28 1.10 5.38
N PRO A 17 -25.61 2.16 4.85
CA PRO A 17 -24.16 2.29 4.96
C PRO A 17 -23.75 2.43 6.42
N PRO A 18 -22.70 1.75 6.87
CA PRO A 18 -22.18 1.94 8.20
C PRO A 18 -21.68 3.40 8.37
N ALA A 19 -21.80 3.94 9.57
CA ALA A 19 -21.31 5.28 9.89
C ALA A 19 -19.79 5.42 9.67
N TYR A 20 -19.06 4.32 9.72
CA TYR A 20 -17.64 4.23 9.48
C TYR A 20 -17.32 2.96 8.65
N TRP A 21 -16.59 3.16 7.54
CA TRP A 21 -16.11 2.06 6.71
C TRP A 21 -14.58 2.08 6.72
N PRO A 22 -13.92 1.12 7.36
CA PRO A 22 -12.46 1.08 7.45
C PRO A 22 -11.86 0.60 6.13
N LEU A 23 -11.92 1.40 5.08
CA LEU A 23 -11.34 1.10 3.79
C LEU A 23 -9.86 1.53 3.77
N ARG A 24 -8.96 0.57 3.61
CA ARG A 24 -7.54 0.83 3.41
C ARG A 24 -7.22 0.83 1.93
N MET A 25 -6.70 1.96 1.44
CA MET A 25 -6.29 2.12 0.05
C MET A 25 -4.77 2.19 -0.02
N ARG A 26 -4.20 1.38 -0.89
CA ARG A 26 -2.78 1.42 -1.21
C ARG A 26 -2.54 2.39 -2.36
N GLY A 27 -1.58 3.25 -2.24
CA GLY A 27 -1.15 4.17 -3.30
C GLY A 27 0.24 3.84 -3.80
N THR A 28 1.26 4.38 -3.15
CA THR A 28 2.67 4.23 -3.51
C THR A 28 3.40 3.41 -2.46
N SER A 29 4.36 2.59 -2.89
CA SER A 29 5.26 1.84 -2.04
C SER A 29 6.72 2.22 -2.27
N PHE A 30 7.54 1.95 -1.27
CA PHE A 30 8.97 2.16 -1.28
C PHE A 30 9.66 0.86 -0.85
N ASP A 31 10.90 0.67 -1.31
CA ASP A 31 11.67 -0.55 -1.07
C ASP A 31 13.06 -0.27 -0.46
N HIS A 32 13.40 0.99 -0.24
CA HIS A 32 14.70 1.37 0.30
C HIS A 32 14.58 2.48 1.33
N TYR A 33 15.09 2.22 2.53
CA TYR A 33 15.18 3.17 3.63
C TYR A 33 16.63 3.55 3.88
N GLU A 34 16.94 4.84 3.87
CA GLU A 34 18.27 5.38 4.17
C GLU A 34 18.18 6.78 4.76
N ALA A 35 18.89 7.04 5.85
CA ALA A 35 19.01 8.35 6.48
C ALA A 35 17.66 9.06 6.74
N GLY A 36 16.66 8.34 7.16
CA GLY A 36 15.33 8.89 7.45
C GLY A 36 14.41 9.04 6.24
N HIS A 37 14.84 8.59 5.07
CA HIS A 37 14.07 8.73 3.83
C HIS A 37 13.77 7.39 3.19
N TRP A 38 12.52 7.26 2.73
CA TRP A 38 12.08 6.15 1.91
C TRP A 38 12.21 6.51 0.44
N THR A 39 12.85 5.63 -0.33
CA THR A 39 13.00 5.76 -1.79
C THR A 39 12.64 4.46 -2.49
N ARG A 40 12.51 4.51 -3.81
CA ARG A 40 12.30 3.34 -4.64
C ARG A 40 13.58 3.09 -5.45
N ARG A 41 14.16 1.91 -5.30
CA ARG A 41 15.33 1.44 -6.07
C ARG A 41 14.98 0.32 -7.05
N LEU A 42 13.95 -0.48 -6.74
CA LEU A 42 13.45 -1.46 -7.69
C LEU A 42 12.63 -0.76 -8.78
N ASP A 43 13.09 -0.85 -10.02
CA ASP A 43 12.40 -0.29 -11.19
C ASP A 43 11.89 -1.41 -12.10
N VAL A 44 11.09 -2.30 -11.53
CA VAL A 44 10.34 -3.28 -12.34
C VAL A 44 9.06 -2.61 -12.81
N ARG A 45 8.86 -2.59 -14.13
CA ARG A 45 7.69 -1.99 -14.77
C ARG A 45 7.07 -3.00 -15.72
N GLU A 46 5.79 -3.19 -15.60
CA GLU A 46 5.02 -4.02 -16.49
C GLU A 46 3.80 -3.24 -16.99
N ARG A 47 3.73 -3.02 -18.29
CA ARG A 47 2.52 -2.44 -18.89
C ARG A 47 1.43 -3.50 -18.88
N LEU A 48 0.31 -3.19 -18.24
CA LEU A 48 -0.81 -4.09 -18.19
C LEU A 48 -1.55 -4.09 -19.53
N VAL A 49 -1.88 -5.28 -20.01
CA VAL A 49 -2.72 -5.44 -21.19
C VAL A 49 -4.18 -5.42 -20.76
N ASP A 50 -4.96 -4.59 -21.42
CA ASP A 50 -6.39 -4.53 -21.28
C ASP A 50 -7.05 -5.76 -21.95
N ILE A 51 -8.01 -6.36 -21.25
CA ILE A 51 -8.87 -7.42 -21.78
C ILE A 51 -10.30 -6.91 -21.67
N GLY A 52 -10.74 -6.11 -22.66
CA GLY A 52 -12.09 -5.53 -22.68
C GLY A 52 -12.34 -4.55 -21.55
N GLU A 53 -11.47 -3.55 -21.42
CA GLU A 53 -11.49 -2.50 -20.40
C GLU A 53 -11.12 -2.96 -18.97
N ARG A 54 -10.77 -4.24 -18.80
CA ARG A 54 -10.41 -4.84 -17.52
C ARG A 54 -8.93 -5.19 -17.43
N PHE A 55 -8.28 -4.68 -16.41
CA PHE A 55 -6.91 -5.01 -16.05
C PHE A 55 -6.89 -6.03 -14.91
N MET A 56 -6.42 -7.24 -15.21
CA MET A 56 -6.35 -8.32 -14.25
C MET A 56 -5.10 -8.19 -13.40
N LEU A 57 -5.24 -8.09 -12.07
CA LEU A 57 -4.11 -8.01 -11.15
C LEU A 57 -3.82 -9.37 -10.50
N ARG A 58 -4.84 -10.04 -10.02
CA ARG A 58 -4.66 -11.30 -9.28
C ARG A 58 -5.40 -12.46 -9.94
N ARG A 59 -6.69 -12.36 -10.06
CA ARG A 59 -7.60 -13.36 -10.60
C ARG A 59 -8.79 -12.70 -11.29
N ARG A 60 -9.58 -13.49 -11.98
CA ARG A 60 -10.88 -12.99 -12.47
C ARG A 60 -11.80 -12.67 -11.29
N PRO A 61 -12.62 -11.60 -11.41
CA PRO A 61 -13.67 -11.33 -10.44
C PRO A 61 -14.62 -12.51 -10.27
N LEU A 62 -15.11 -12.68 -9.07
CA LEU A 62 -16.07 -13.70 -8.68
C LEU A 62 -17.30 -13.04 -8.06
N ASP A 63 -18.42 -13.79 -8.01
CA ASP A 63 -19.59 -13.38 -7.26
C ASP A 63 -19.21 -13.16 -5.79
N GLY A 64 -19.63 -12.02 -5.24
CA GLY A 64 -19.30 -11.62 -3.87
C GLY A 64 -18.03 -10.78 -3.73
N ASP A 65 -17.28 -10.52 -4.80
CA ASP A 65 -16.24 -9.50 -4.77
C ASP A 65 -16.85 -8.10 -4.58
N ILE A 66 -16.11 -7.22 -3.94
CA ILE A 66 -16.54 -5.86 -3.63
C ILE A 66 -16.14 -4.96 -4.79
N HIS A 67 -17.10 -4.27 -5.34
CA HIS A 67 -16.92 -3.31 -6.41
C HIS A 67 -16.90 -1.88 -5.85
N LEU A 68 -15.87 -1.11 -6.17
CA LEU A 68 -15.68 0.25 -5.69
C LEU A 68 -15.46 1.18 -6.89
N SER A 69 -16.41 2.08 -7.11
CA SER A 69 -16.19 3.20 -8.02
C SER A 69 -15.27 4.23 -7.36
N VAL A 70 -14.17 4.54 -8.01
CA VAL A 70 -13.16 5.45 -7.49
C VAL A 70 -12.93 6.59 -8.48
N ILE A 71 -12.92 7.80 -7.98
CA ILE A 71 -12.56 9.01 -8.72
C ILE A 71 -11.44 9.70 -7.96
N VAL A 72 -10.31 9.89 -8.62
CA VAL A 72 -9.13 10.58 -8.07
C VAL A 72 -8.97 11.90 -8.80
N ASP A 73 -8.91 13.00 -8.07
CA ASP A 73 -8.58 14.31 -8.65
C ASP A 73 -7.12 14.31 -9.14
N PRO A 74 -6.74 15.16 -10.09
CA PRO A 74 -5.37 15.18 -10.62
C PRO A 74 -4.34 15.35 -9.51
N LEU A 75 -3.35 14.46 -9.51
CA LEU A 75 -2.21 14.46 -8.60
C LEU A 75 -0.92 14.64 -9.41
N ASP A 76 0.13 15.11 -8.77
CA ASP A 76 1.47 15.24 -9.38
C ASP A 76 1.98 13.88 -9.89
N GLU A 77 1.66 12.81 -9.17
CA GLU A 77 1.94 11.45 -9.58
C GLU A 77 0.64 10.70 -9.95
N PRO A 78 0.59 10.04 -11.12
CA PRO A 78 -0.60 9.36 -11.64
C PRO A 78 -0.85 8.02 -10.95
N VAL A 79 -1.09 8.02 -9.64
CA VAL A 79 -1.31 6.82 -8.82
C VAL A 79 -2.73 6.32 -8.96
N VAL A 80 -2.89 5.01 -9.09
CA VAL A 80 -4.18 4.31 -8.97
C VAL A 80 -4.28 3.72 -7.56
N PHE A 81 -5.13 4.29 -6.73
CA PHE A 81 -5.33 3.81 -5.36
C PHE A 81 -6.16 2.53 -5.35
N LEU A 82 -5.69 1.51 -4.68
CA LEU A 82 -6.30 0.19 -4.70
C LEU A 82 -6.58 -0.33 -3.28
N PRO A 83 -7.75 -0.92 -3.04
CA PRO A 83 -7.95 -1.76 -1.87
C PRO A 83 -6.89 -2.86 -1.80
N GLU A 84 -6.50 -3.26 -0.61
CA GLU A 84 -5.41 -4.23 -0.40
C GLU A 84 -5.59 -5.54 -1.17
N ARG A 85 -6.83 -6.02 -1.30
CA ARG A 85 -7.16 -7.28 -1.96
C ARG A 85 -7.73 -7.11 -3.36
N THR A 86 -7.34 -6.07 -4.07
CA THR A 86 -7.80 -5.83 -5.45
C THR A 86 -7.44 -6.99 -6.37
N VAL A 87 -8.42 -7.50 -7.08
CA VAL A 87 -8.28 -8.61 -8.04
C VAL A 87 -8.23 -8.11 -9.48
N ALA A 88 -8.95 -7.04 -9.76
CA ALA A 88 -9.00 -6.42 -11.08
C ALA A 88 -9.32 -4.93 -10.98
N VAL A 89 -9.03 -4.20 -12.04
CA VAL A 89 -9.38 -2.78 -12.21
C VAL A 89 -10.03 -2.61 -13.58
N ASP A 90 -11.21 -2.01 -13.62
CA ASP A 90 -11.90 -1.64 -14.85
C ASP A 90 -11.72 -0.14 -15.07
N VAL A 91 -11.25 0.22 -16.25
CA VAL A 91 -11.05 1.62 -16.65
C VAL A 91 -11.83 1.87 -17.94
N ALA A 92 -12.91 2.64 -17.83
CA ALA A 92 -13.70 2.99 -18.99
C ALA A 92 -12.87 3.79 -20.00
N PRO A 93 -13.01 3.51 -21.31
CA PRO A 93 -12.39 4.31 -22.33
C PRO A 93 -12.97 5.73 -22.28
N ARG A 94 -12.16 6.68 -22.68
CA ARG A 94 -12.54 8.07 -22.72
C ARG A 94 -12.74 8.54 -24.15
N VAL A 95 -13.70 9.42 -24.36
CA VAL A 95 -13.85 10.11 -25.64
C VAL A 95 -13.14 11.47 -25.54
N SER A 96 -12.14 11.68 -26.36
CA SER A 96 -11.45 12.96 -26.50
C SER A 96 -11.48 13.40 -27.96
N ASN A 97 -12.05 14.56 -28.23
CA ASN A 97 -12.21 15.10 -29.58
C ASN A 97 -12.88 14.10 -30.57
N GLY A 98 -13.86 13.33 -30.07
CA GLY A 98 -14.55 12.32 -30.90
C GLY A 98 -13.77 11.01 -31.14
N VAL A 99 -12.60 10.88 -30.53
CA VAL A 99 -11.76 9.67 -30.59
C VAL A 99 -11.86 8.92 -29.26
N ILE A 100 -12.04 7.62 -29.33
CA ILE A 100 -11.99 6.73 -28.16
C ILE A 100 -10.53 6.53 -27.77
N VAL A 101 -10.19 6.95 -26.55
CA VAL A 101 -8.84 6.81 -26.00
C VAL A 101 -8.90 5.77 -24.87
N PHE A 102 -8.17 4.67 -25.06
CA PHE A 102 -7.98 3.67 -24.02
C PHE A 102 -6.87 4.11 -23.07
N ARG A 103 -7.13 4.03 -21.78
CA ARG A 103 -6.12 4.31 -20.77
C ARG A 103 -5.23 3.09 -20.60
N SER A 104 -3.93 3.32 -20.49
CA SER A 104 -2.95 2.27 -20.20
C SER A 104 -2.57 2.33 -18.73
N LEU A 105 -2.44 1.17 -18.12
CA LEU A 105 -1.94 1.03 -16.74
C LEU A 105 -0.56 0.39 -16.74
N GLU A 106 0.27 0.83 -15.83
CA GLU A 106 1.60 0.29 -15.57
C GLU A 106 1.66 -0.22 -14.14
N LEU A 107 2.01 -1.48 -13.98
CA LEU A 107 2.29 -2.08 -12.69
C LEU A 107 3.78 -1.93 -12.39
N ARG A 108 4.09 -1.47 -11.19
CA ARG A 108 5.45 -1.31 -10.70
C ARG A 108 5.75 -2.25 -9.54
N SER A 109 7.01 -2.34 -9.17
CA SER A 109 7.46 -3.03 -7.95
C SER A 109 6.57 -2.66 -6.77
N GLY A 110 6.31 -3.63 -5.90
CA GLY A 110 5.49 -3.41 -4.71
C GLY A 110 3.98 -3.30 -5.01
N LEU A 111 3.51 -3.71 -6.19
CA LEU A 111 2.10 -3.64 -6.61
C LEU A 111 1.55 -2.21 -6.76
N ASP A 112 2.41 -1.24 -7.00
CA ASP A 112 1.97 0.11 -7.33
C ASP A 112 1.41 0.15 -8.73
N LEU A 113 0.21 0.65 -8.87
CA LEU A 113 -0.44 0.81 -10.15
C LEU A 113 -0.48 2.29 -10.53
N ARG A 114 -0.09 2.59 -11.77
CA ARG A 114 -0.11 3.94 -12.32
C ARG A 114 -0.87 3.98 -13.63
N TYR A 115 -1.61 5.05 -13.86
CA TYR A 115 -2.14 5.31 -15.20
C TYR A 115 -1.14 6.12 -16.01
N LEU A 116 -1.03 5.75 -17.27
CA LEU A 116 -0.14 6.44 -18.20
C LEU A 116 -0.87 7.61 -18.86
N GLU A 117 -0.10 8.61 -19.30
CA GLU A 117 -0.61 9.78 -20.01
C GLU A 117 -1.65 10.58 -19.21
N PRO A 118 -1.29 11.16 -18.05
CA PRO A 118 -2.17 12.02 -17.28
C PRO A 118 -2.50 13.28 -18.10
N ASP A 119 -3.76 13.66 -18.12
CA ASP A 119 -4.29 14.78 -18.92
C ASP A 119 -4.79 15.94 -18.05
N GLY A 120 -4.48 15.93 -16.76
CA GLY A 120 -4.90 16.94 -15.81
C GLY A 120 -6.38 16.88 -15.42
N LEU A 121 -7.08 15.80 -15.78
CA LEU A 121 -8.48 15.58 -15.43
C LEU A 121 -8.62 14.46 -14.40
N PRO A 122 -9.72 14.44 -13.64
CA PRO A 122 -9.98 13.36 -12.70
C PRO A 122 -9.93 11.98 -13.36
N PHE A 123 -9.27 11.04 -12.71
CA PHE A 123 -9.16 9.66 -13.18
C PHE A 123 -10.21 8.80 -12.48
N ALA A 124 -11.14 8.25 -13.27
CA ALA A 124 -12.22 7.39 -12.80
C ALA A 124 -11.97 5.94 -13.20
N TYR A 125 -12.18 5.02 -12.26
CA TYR A 125 -12.05 3.59 -12.46
C TYR A 125 -12.93 2.81 -11.47
N GLU A 126 -13.12 1.53 -11.72
CA GLU A 126 -13.72 0.59 -10.78
C GLU A 126 -12.63 -0.35 -10.25
N ALA A 127 -12.45 -0.40 -8.94
CA ALA A 127 -11.61 -1.37 -8.28
C ALA A 127 -12.46 -2.54 -7.79
N ILE A 128 -12.09 -3.77 -8.17
CA ILE A 128 -12.76 -4.98 -7.76
C ILE A 128 -11.86 -5.70 -6.77
N ALA A 129 -12.32 -5.89 -5.54
CA ALA A 129 -11.54 -6.46 -4.45
C ALA A 129 -12.21 -7.67 -3.84
N ALA A 130 -11.41 -8.66 -3.47
CA ALA A 130 -11.90 -9.79 -2.68
C ALA A 130 -12.31 -9.31 -1.28
N PRO A 131 -13.42 -9.82 -0.71
CA PRO A 131 -13.80 -9.49 0.66
C PRO A 131 -12.75 -9.99 1.66
N ASP A 132 -12.64 -9.26 2.78
CA ASP A 132 -11.69 -9.57 3.84
C ASP A 132 -12.26 -10.63 4.79
N ASP A 133 -12.39 -11.84 4.30
CA ASP A 133 -12.77 -12.99 5.11
C ASP A 133 -11.78 -14.16 4.94
N ALA A 134 -11.63 -14.95 6.00
CA ALA A 134 -10.73 -16.10 6.03
C ALA A 134 -11.10 -17.19 5.01
N SER A 135 -12.36 -17.25 4.55
CA SER A 135 -12.84 -18.25 3.59
C SER A 135 -12.31 -18.00 2.19
N ASN A 136 -11.90 -16.78 1.90
CA ASN A 136 -11.38 -16.37 0.59
C ASN A 136 -9.87 -16.55 0.42
N ALA A 137 -9.13 -16.86 1.48
CA ALA A 137 -7.68 -17.06 1.40
C ALA A 137 -7.29 -18.15 0.37
N ALA A 138 -8.08 -19.22 0.27
CA ALA A 138 -7.88 -20.28 -0.73
C ALA A 138 -8.21 -19.81 -2.16
N ARG A 139 -9.20 -18.91 -2.32
CA ARG A 139 -9.57 -18.34 -3.63
C ARG A 139 -8.54 -17.35 -4.13
N ASP A 140 -7.91 -16.63 -3.23
CA ASP A 140 -6.84 -15.67 -3.55
C ASP A 140 -5.54 -16.37 -4.00
N SER A 141 -5.40 -17.68 -3.78
CA SER A 141 -4.26 -18.46 -4.25
C SER A 141 -4.29 -18.76 -5.75
N ILE A 142 -5.40 -18.51 -6.43
CA ILE A 142 -5.51 -18.70 -7.89
C ILE A 142 -4.99 -17.45 -8.59
N TRP A 143 -3.69 -17.43 -8.84
CA TRP A 143 -3.00 -16.30 -9.48
C TRP A 143 -3.14 -16.33 -11.00
N VAL A 144 -3.54 -15.22 -11.58
CA VAL A 144 -3.52 -15.02 -13.04
C VAL A 144 -2.13 -14.58 -13.50
N ARG A 145 -1.33 -14.01 -12.61
CA ARG A 145 0.02 -13.51 -12.93
C ARG A 145 1.04 -14.07 -11.96
N PRO A 146 2.08 -14.76 -12.45
CA PRO A 146 3.26 -15.09 -11.65
C PRO A 146 3.95 -13.79 -11.18
N GLY A 147 4.37 -13.75 -9.93
CA GLY A 147 5.12 -12.61 -9.38
C GLY A 147 4.31 -11.54 -8.66
N LEU A 148 2.97 -11.56 -8.75
CA LEU A 148 2.10 -10.72 -7.90
C LEU A 148 1.77 -11.39 -6.55
N GLY A 149 2.50 -12.43 -6.19
CA GLY A 149 2.34 -13.15 -4.94
C GLY A 149 2.76 -12.33 -3.73
N LEU A 150 2.21 -12.70 -2.56
CA LEU A 150 2.67 -12.22 -1.26
C LEU A 150 4.10 -12.70 -0.92
N GLN A 151 4.69 -13.54 -1.76
CA GLN A 151 6.07 -14.00 -1.63
C GLN A 151 6.96 -13.13 -2.52
N LEU A 152 7.90 -12.45 -1.90
CA LEU A 152 8.98 -11.79 -2.62
C LEU A 152 9.75 -12.83 -3.42
N SER A 153 10.02 -12.55 -4.68
CA SER A 153 10.93 -13.37 -5.45
C SER A 153 12.33 -13.34 -4.82
N GLU A 154 13.13 -14.39 -5.02
CA GLU A 154 14.53 -14.40 -4.57
C GLU A 154 15.34 -13.20 -5.08
N ARG A 155 14.91 -12.61 -6.18
CA ARG A 155 15.53 -11.43 -6.78
C ARG A 155 15.13 -10.13 -6.09
N GLU A 156 13.91 -10.05 -5.58
CA GLU A 156 13.37 -8.84 -4.94
C GLU A 156 13.62 -8.82 -3.42
N ALA A 157 13.63 -9.99 -2.78
CA ALA A 157 13.78 -10.11 -1.34
C ALA A 157 14.98 -9.31 -0.77
N PRO A 158 16.19 -9.31 -1.37
CA PRO A 158 17.30 -8.54 -0.85
C PRO A 158 17.05 -7.03 -0.80
N ALA A 159 16.26 -6.48 -1.73
CA ALA A 159 15.93 -5.06 -1.74
C ALA A 159 14.99 -4.69 -0.59
N TYR A 160 14.02 -5.55 -0.30
CA TYR A 160 13.05 -5.29 0.80
C TYR A 160 13.59 -5.65 2.19
N LEU A 161 14.63 -6.47 2.28
CA LEU A 161 15.23 -6.90 3.54
C LEU A 161 16.52 -6.16 3.88
N GLN A 162 16.91 -5.17 3.09
CA GLN A 162 18.08 -4.37 3.37
C GLN A 162 17.82 -3.41 4.54
N LEU A 163 18.82 -3.24 5.39
CA LEU A 163 18.83 -2.24 6.45
C LEU A 163 20.03 -1.31 6.25
N PRO A 164 19.89 -0.01 6.52
CA PRO A 164 21.03 0.90 6.50
C PRO A 164 22.02 0.54 7.60
N ALA A 165 23.27 0.96 7.44
CA ALA A 165 24.29 0.81 8.48
C ALA A 165 23.93 1.61 9.74
N GLY A 166 24.38 1.15 10.91
CA GLY A 166 24.16 1.85 12.18
C GLY A 166 22.82 1.55 12.86
N GLN A 167 22.12 0.48 12.43
CA GLN A 167 20.82 0.10 12.98
C GLN A 167 20.91 -1.01 14.06
N GLU A 168 22.10 -1.30 14.59
CA GLU A 168 22.33 -2.40 15.55
C GLU A 168 21.47 -2.28 16.81
N ARG A 169 21.21 -1.03 17.24
CA ARG A 169 20.37 -0.76 18.40
C ARG A 169 18.89 -1.06 18.12
N ILE A 170 18.43 -0.76 16.91
CA ILE A 170 17.06 -1.08 16.48
C ILE A 170 16.91 -2.59 16.31
N GLU A 171 17.90 -3.25 15.75
CA GLU A 171 17.93 -4.70 15.60
C GLU A 171 17.89 -5.40 16.98
N ALA A 172 18.63 -4.91 17.96
CA ALA A 172 18.60 -5.42 19.31
C ALA A 172 17.21 -5.25 19.95
N LEU A 173 16.59 -4.08 19.80
CA LEU A 173 15.23 -3.82 20.25
C LEU A 173 14.22 -4.75 19.56
N ALA A 174 14.33 -4.93 18.23
CA ALA A 174 13.46 -5.82 17.48
C ALA A 174 13.56 -7.26 18.01
N ARG A 175 14.77 -7.78 18.22
CA ARG A 175 14.99 -9.11 18.82
C ARG A 175 14.37 -9.24 20.22
N GLU A 176 14.49 -8.22 21.06
CA GLU A 176 13.86 -8.19 22.38
C GLU A 176 12.33 -8.26 22.27
N VAL A 177 11.75 -7.43 21.39
CA VAL A 177 10.29 -7.34 21.21
C VAL A 177 9.70 -8.62 20.62
N VAL A 178 10.37 -9.22 19.63
CA VAL A 178 9.89 -10.46 19.01
C VAL A 178 10.15 -11.69 19.89
N GLY A 179 11.17 -11.67 20.76
CA GLY A 179 11.49 -12.73 21.70
C GLY A 179 11.57 -14.11 21.03
N ASP A 180 10.80 -15.07 21.52
CA ASP A 180 10.75 -16.46 21.05
C ASP A 180 9.81 -16.70 19.87
N ALA A 181 9.33 -15.66 19.20
CA ALA A 181 8.44 -15.81 18.04
C ALA A 181 9.18 -16.54 16.90
N THR A 182 8.54 -17.57 16.34
CA THR A 182 9.13 -18.41 15.28
C THR A 182 8.56 -18.16 13.88
N THR A 183 7.48 -17.39 13.79
CA THR A 183 6.86 -17.10 12.49
C THR A 183 6.81 -15.59 12.22
N PRO A 184 7.02 -15.15 10.96
CA PRO A 184 6.97 -13.73 10.59
C PRO A 184 5.67 -13.03 11.02
N ALA A 185 4.54 -13.72 10.90
CA ALA A 185 3.25 -13.16 11.29
C ALA A 185 3.13 -12.91 12.81
N VAL A 186 3.76 -13.74 13.64
CA VAL A 186 3.79 -13.53 15.09
C VAL A 186 4.78 -12.44 15.44
N MET A 187 5.95 -12.38 14.79
CA MET A 187 6.94 -11.31 14.94
C MET A 187 6.31 -9.96 14.64
N ALA A 188 5.69 -9.81 13.47
CA ALA A 188 5.01 -8.57 13.07
C ALA A 188 3.93 -8.13 14.07
N ARG A 189 3.11 -9.06 14.57
CA ARG A 189 2.09 -8.75 15.60
C ARG A 189 2.70 -8.32 16.92
N ARG A 190 3.86 -8.85 17.31
CA ARG A 190 4.54 -8.42 18.54
C ARG A 190 5.09 -7.00 18.38
N VAL A 191 5.70 -6.69 17.24
CA VAL A 191 6.18 -5.33 16.94
C VAL A 191 5.00 -4.34 16.89
N GLU A 192 3.92 -4.68 16.18
CA GLU A 192 2.70 -3.85 16.14
C GLU A 192 2.18 -3.56 17.56
N ARG A 193 2.05 -4.58 18.39
CA ARG A 193 1.57 -4.44 19.78
C ARG A 193 2.52 -3.60 20.63
N TYR A 194 3.82 -3.76 20.45
CA TYR A 194 4.81 -2.95 21.14
C TYR A 194 4.67 -1.46 20.77
N LEU A 195 4.56 -1.15 19.50
CA LEU A 195 4.42 0.23 19.04
C LEU A 195 3.08 0.85 19.45
N ARG A 196 1.99 0.09 19.43
CA ARG A 196 0.63 0.59 19.65
C ARG A 196 0.18 0.53 21.12
N ASP A 197 0.43 -0.57 21.80
CA ASP A 197 -0.24 -0.94 23.06
C ASP A 197 0.67 -0.92 24.29
N SER A 198 2.00 -0.75 24.13
CA SER A 198 2.94 -0.75 25.27
C SER A 198 2.83 0.46 26.19
N GLY A 199 2.16 1.51 25.75
CA GLY A 199 2.16 2.81 26.46
C GLY A 199 3.47 3.58 26.36
N THR A 200 4.46 3.05 25.59
CA THR A 200 5.78 3.68 25.44
C THR A 200 5.72 4.85 24.45
N PHE A 201 4.86 4.77 23.45
CA PHE A 201 4.79 5.72 22.33
C PHE A 201 3.49 6.52 22.36
N ALA A 202 3.58 7.80 21.99
CA ALA A 202 2.45 8.70 21.84
C ALA A 202 2.28 9.16 20.39
N TYR A 203 1.03 9.20 19.92
CA TYR A 203 0.72 9.80 18.62
C TYR A 203 0.65 11.33 18.74
N THR A 204 1.40 12.04 17.91
CA THR A 204 1.38 13.50 17.83
C THR A 204 1.68 13.96 16.41
N LEU A 205 1.09 15.06 16.00
CA LEU A 205 1.44 15.75 14.75
C LEU A 205 2.63 16.70 14.89
N ALA A 206 3.05 17.00 16.13
CA ALA A 206 4.28 17.75 16.38
C ALA A 206 5.47 16.88 16.02
N GLN A 207 6.33 17.40 15.15
CA GLN A 207 7.54 16.67 14.73
C GLN A 207 8.63 16.85 15.78
N PRO A 208 9.30 15.76 16.20
CA PRO A 208 10.49 15.86 17.03
C PRO A 208 11.64 16.51 16.25
N ASP A 209 12.53 17.17 16.96
CA ASP A 209 13.77 17.68 16.35
C ASP A 209 14.71 16.52 16.03
N THR A 210 14.89 16.29 14.74
CA THR A 210 15.77 15.23 14.21
C THR A 210 17.00 15.79 13.50
N THR A 211 17.30 17.06 13.68
CA THR A 211 18.41 17.75 12.98
C THR A 211 19.73 17.00 13.20
N GLY A 212 20.33 16.52 12.10
CA GLY A 212 21.61 15.80 12.12
C GLY A 212 21.57 14.41 12.75
N ARG A 213 20.39 13.85 12.98
CA ARG A 213 20.19 12.54 13.62
C ARG A 213 19.26 11.67 12.78
N ASP A 214 19.35 10.36 12.93
CA ASP A 214 18.40 9.44 12.32
C ASP A 214 17.00 9.62 12.97
N PRO A 215 15.99 10.03 12.20
CA PRO A 215 14.64 10.24 12.73
C PRO A 215 14.05 9.00 13.42
N LEU A 216 14.36 7.81 12.94
CA LEU A 216 13.87 6.56 13.52
C LEU A 216 14.50 6.28 14.89
N HIS A 217 15.80 6.56 15.05
CA HIS A 217 16.47 6.49 16.36
C HIS A 217 15.87 7.47 17.37
N VAL A 218 15.65 8.73 16.94
CA VAL A 218 15.02 9.75 17.79
C VAL A 218 13.63 9.28 18.21
N PHE A 219 12.82 8.75 17.29
CA PHE A 219 11.49 8.26 17.59
C PHE A 219 11.51 7.09 18.59
N LEU A 220 12.29 6.05 18.30
CA LEU A 220 12.27 4.83 19.10
C LEU A 220 12.87 4.98 20.51
N PHE A 221 13.89 5.83 20.67
CA PHE A 221 14.70 5.82 21.89
C PHE A 221 14.65 7.11 22.70
N GLU A 222 14.26 8.23 22.11
CA GLU A 222 14.30 9.53 22.75
C GLU A 222 12.91 10.17 22.87
N ALA A 223 12.36 10.64 21.75
CA ALA A 223 11.11 11.37 21.73
C ALA A 223 9.90 10.48 22.07
N ARG A 224 9.91 9.25 21.58
CA ARG A 224 8.81 8.27 21.76
C ARG A 224 7.44 8.83 21.40
N ALA A 225 7.42 9.81 20.48
CA ALA A 225 6.24 10.49 20.02
C ALA A 225 6.41 10.87 18.55
N GLY A 226 5.36 10.72 17.74
CA GLY A 226 5.39 11.04 16.31
C GLY A 226 4.07 10.73 15.64
N HIS A 227 4.00 11.01 14.34
CA HIS A 227 2.83 10.71 13.51
C HIS A 227 2.96 9.34 12.80
N CYS A 228 1.98 9.02 11.96
CA CYS A 228 1.87 7.70 11.30
C CYS A 228 3.14 7.26 10.54
N GLU A 229 3.90 8.18 9.96
CA GLU A 229 5.14 7.86 9.23
C GLU A 229 6.22 7.25 10.14
N TYR A 230 6.40 7.79 11.35
CA TYR A 230 7.35 7.23 12.33
C TYR A 230 6.95 5.82 12.75
N PHE A 231 5.66 5.60 13.05
CA PHE A 231 5.16 4.28 13.42
C PHE A 231 5.29 3.28 12.27
N SER A 232 4.95 3.68 11.05
CA SER A 232 5.05 2.82 9.86
C SER A 232 6.51 2.48 9.53
N THR A 233 7.41 3.45 9.65
CA THR A 233 8.86 3.24 9.45
C THR A 233 9.41 2.31 10.52
N ALA A 234 9.07 2.53 11.79
CA ALA A 234 9.49 1.64 12.88
C ALA A 234 8.99 0.21 12.65
N MET A 235 7.72 0.05 12.26
CA MET A 235 7.15 -1.26 11.95
C MET A 235 7.83 -1.98 10.78
N ALA A 236 8.29 -1.22 9.78
CA ALA A 236 8.93 -1.79 8.60
C ALA A 236 10.42 -2.15 8.85
N VAL A 237 11.12 -1.38 9.70
CA VAL A 237 12.57 -1.54 9.96
C VAL A 237 12.84 -2.56 11.07
N MET A 238 11.96 -2.66 12.06
CA MET A 238 12.04 -3.67 13.13
C MET A 238 11.63 -5.06 12.65
#